data_949c5bb707859671bd2dd68f0f19ae53
#
_entry.id   949c5bb707859671bd2dd68f0f19ae53
#
_cell.length_a   1.000
_cell.length_b   1.000
_cell.length_c   1.000
_cell.angle_alpha   90.00
_cell.angle_beta   90.00
_cell.angle_gamma   90.00
#
_symmetry.space_group_name_H-M   'P 1'
#
loop_
_entity.id
_entity.type
_entity.pdbx_description
1 polymer ?
#
loop_
_entity_poly.entity_id
_entity_poly.type
_entity_poly.pdbx_seq_one_letter_code
_entity_poly.pdbx_strand_id
1 'polypeptide(L)'
;GEDRITPAKRVALALSELISTRYPKDTLDILVFGNDAWQIEVKDLPYLKVGPFHTNTVAGLELAMDLLKRRRNPNKQIFMITDGKPTCIKRGKNYYKNSFGLDKMVVNRTLGLAVKCRKLGIPITTFMIARDPYLMQFVEQFTTANNGKAFYSSLDGLGSSLFMDYRKNKKRGR
;
A
#
# COMPACT_ATOMS: atom_id res chain seq x y z
N GLY A 1 -11.66 3.66 18.84
CA GLY A 1 -10.94 4.45 17.87
C GLY A 1 -11.73 4.68 16.61
N GLU A 2 -11.28 5.59 15.80
CA GLU A 2 -11.94 5.88 14.53
C GLU A 2 -11.81 4.69 13.57
N ASP A 3 -12.91 4.34 12.91
CA ASP A 3 -12.91 3.28 11.91
C ASP A 3 -12.23 3.76 10.63
N ARG A 4 -11.04 3.26 10.34
CA ARG A 4 -10.27 3.60 9.16
C ARG A 4 -10.33 2.53 8.07
N ILE A 5 -10.82 1.34 8.39
CA ILE A 5 -10.87 0.25 7.42
C ILE A 5 -12.06 0.40 6.46
N THR A 6 -13.20 0.91 6.93
CA THR A 6 -14.39 1.05 6.08
C THR A 6 -14.14 1.95 4.87
N PRO A 7 -13.55 3.16 5.01
CA PRO A 7 -13.21 3.96 3.84
C PRO A 7 -12.25 3.26 2.89
N ALA A 8 -11.25 2.55 3.40
CA ALA A 8 -10.31 1.81 2.57
C ALA A 8 -11.01 0.70 1.78
N LYS A 9 -11.96 -0.02 2.40
CA LYS A 9 -12.76 -1.04 1.73
C LYS A 9 -13.59 -0.44 0.59
N ARG A 10 -14.23 0.70 0.83
CA ARG A 10 -15.04 1.40 -0.19
C ARG A 10 -14.19 1.79 -1.40
N VAL A 11 -13.00 2.30 -1.16
CA VAL A 11 -12.06 2.67 -2.22
C VAL A 11 -11.67 1.43 -3.03
N ALA A 12 -11.34 0.33 -2.36
CA ALA A 12 -10.95 -0.90 -3.03
C ALA A 12 -12.08 -1.46 -3.90
N LEU A 13 -13.31 -1.44 -3.40
CA LEU A 13 -14.49 -1.89 -4.16
C LEU A 13 -14.73 -1.01 -5.39
N ALA A 14 -14.70 0.31 -5.21
CA ALA A 14 -14.93 1.25 -6.28
C ALA A 14 -13.82 1.18 -7.35
N LEU A 15 -12.57 1.02 -6.93
CA LEU A 15 -11.45 0.87 -7.86
C LEU A 15 -11.57 -0.43 -8.66
N SER A 16 -11.98 -1.52 -8.01
CA SER A 16 -12.24 -2.80 -8.68
C SER A 16 -13.30 -2.67 -9.76
N GLU A 17 -14.40 -1.99 -9.45
CA GLU A 17 -15.46 -1.74 -10.43
C GLU A 17 -14.98 -0.88 -11.60
N LEU A 18 -14.22 0.18 -11.32
CA LEU A 18 -13.65 1.03 -12.36
C LEU A 18 -12.77 0.24 -13.32
N ILE A 19 -11.88 -0.59 -12.77
CA ILE A 19 -10.95 -1.38 -13.58
C ILE A 19 -11.71 -2.41 -14.44
N SER A 20 -12.65 -3.13 -13.85
CA SER A 20 -13.40 -4.16 -14.59
C SER A 20 -14.27 -3.59 -15.70
N THR A 21 -14.78 -2.36 -15.54
CA THR A 21 -15.68 -1.75 -16.54
C THR A 21 -14.96 -0.92 -17.58
N ARG A 22 -13.95 -0.13 -17.18
CA ARG A 22 -13.25 0.82 -18.08
C ARG A 22 -11.91 0.33 -18.59
N TYR A 23 -11.28 -0.57 -17.84
CA TYR A 23 -9.95 -1.09 -18.19
C TYR A 23 -9.97 -2.62 -18.08
N PRO A 24 -10.79 -3.31 -18.90
CA PRO A 24 -11.02 -4.74 -18.74
C PRO A 24 -9.79 -5.62 -18.95
N LYS A 25 -8.74 -5.08 -19.58
CA LYS A 25 -7.48 -5.80 -19.76
C LYS A 25 -6.52 -5.63 -18.58
N ASP A 26 -6.82 -4.72 -17.67
CA ASP A 26 -6.02 -4.51 -16.46
C ASP A 26 -6.43 -5.51 -15.40
N THR A 27 -5.53 -5.77 -14.46
CA THR A 27 -5.78 -6.63 -13.31
C THR A 27 -5.61 -5.83 -12.03
N LEU A 28 -6.37 -6.20 -11.00
CA LEU A 28 -6.27 -5.64 -9.67
C LEU A 28 -6.08 -6.78 -8.69
N ASP A 29 -4.97 -6.76 -7.96
CA ASP A 29 -4.75 -7.65 -6.84
C ASP A 29 -4.90 -6.82 -5.55
N ILE A 30 -5.61 -7.38 -4.57
CA ILE A 30 -5.84 -6.73 -3.28
C ILE A 30 -5.15 -7.56 -2.22
N LEU A 31 -4.39 -6.90 -1.38
CA LEU A 31 -3.75 -7.56 -0.25
C LEU A 31 -3.90 -6.74 1.03
N VAL A 32 -3.75 -7.40 2.14
CA VAL A 32 -3.80 -6.80 3.46
C VAL A 32 -2.48 -7.11 4.15
N PHE A 33 -1.98 -6.16 4.92
CA PHE A 33 -0.78 -6.41 5.72
C PHE A 33 -0.97 -5.90 7.15
N GLY A 34 -0.51 -6.72 8.08
CA GLY A 34 -0.49 -6.44 9.51
C GLY A 34 0.82 -7.01 10.03
N ASN A 35 0.82 -8.07 10.83
CA ASN A 35 2.05 -8.80 11.18
C ASN A 35 2.64 -9.51 9.96
N ASP A 36 1.78 -10.03 9.12
CA ASP A 36 2.09 -10.64 7.83
C ASP A 36 1.31 -9.95 6.73
N ALA A 37 1.41 -10.46 5.52
CA ALA A 37 0.62 -10.00 4.39
C ALA A 37 -0.06 -11.20 3.73
N TRP A 38 -1.27 -10.97 3.22
CA TRP A 38 -2.04 -12.00 2.53
C TRP A 38 -2.91 -11.37 1.47
N GLN A 39 -3.15 -12.11 0.40
CA GLN A 39 -4.03 -11.68 -0.67
C GLN A 39 -5.48 -11.99 -0.30
N ILE A 40 -6.38 -11.09 -0.69
CA ILE A 40 -7.82 -11.28 -0.58
C ILE A 40 -8.47 -11.06 -1.94
N GLU A 41 -9.69 -11.54 -2.08
CA GLU A 41 -10.53 -11.24 -3.23
C GLU A 41 -11.48 -10.10 -2.91
N VAL A 42 -12.02 -9.46 -3.96
CA VAL A 42 -12.97 -8.35 -3.80
C VAL A 42 -14.14 -8.76 -2.91
N LYS A 43 -14.65 -9.98 -3.09
CA LYS A 43 -15.79 -10.51 -2.30
C LYS A 43 -15.49 -10.60 -0.80
N ASP A 44 -14.24 -10.67 -0.42
CA ASP A 44 -13.82 -10.78 0.99
C ASP A 44 -13.80 -9.43 1.70
N LEU A 45 -13.76 -8.32 0.96
CA LEU A 45 -13.63 -6.98 1.54
C LEU A 45 -14.70 -6.65 2.58
N PRO A 46 -16.00 -6.93 2.36
CA PRO A 46 -17.02 -6.58 3.36
C PRO A 46 -16.82 -7.29 4.70
N TYR A 47 -16.17 -8.45 4.69
CA TYR A 47 -15.97 -9.30 5.89
C TYR A 47 -14.60 -9.13 6.53
N LEU A 48 -13.76 -8.26 5.95
CA LEU A 48 -12.40 -8.05 6.46
C LEU A 48 -12.46 -7.42 7.84
N LYS A 49 -11.79 -8.06 8.79
CA LYS A 49 -11.63 -7.55 10.16
C LYS A 49 -10.16 -7.20 10.37
N VAL A 50 -9.92 -6.06 10.99
CA VAL A 50 -8.58 -5.62 11.35
C VAL A 50 -8.46 -5.70 12.86
N GLY A 51 -7.49 -6.49 13.31
CA GLY A 51 -7.16 -6.61 14.72
C GLY A 51 -6.03 -5.66 15.13
N PRO A 52 -5.59 -5.74 16.39
CA PRO A 52 -4.44 -4.96 16.85
C PRO A 52 -3.15 -5.59 16.32
N PHE A 53 -2.81 -5.29 15.06
CA PHE A 53 -1.60 -5.79 14.43
C PHE A 53 -0.47 -4.78 14.49
N HIS A 54 0.76 -5.27 14.46
CA HIS A 54 1.89 -4.46 14.07
C HIS A 54 1.83 -4.20 12.57
N THR A 55 2.65 -3.28 12.09
CA THR A 55 2.67 -2.89 10.68
C THR A 55 3.93 -3.44 10.02
N ASN A 56 3.77 -4.53 9.27
CA ASN A 56 4.84 -5.16 8.50
C ASN A 56 4.74 -4.73 7.04
N THR A 57 5.21 -3.53 6.75
CA THR A 57 5.18 -2.97 5.40
C THR A 57 6.07 -3.77 4.44
N VAL A 58 7.18 -4.32 4.94
CA VAL A 58 8.05 -5.17 4.14
C VAL A 58 7.29 -6.37 3.58
N ALA A 59 6.53 -7.08 4.44
CA ALA A 59 5.73 -8.23 4.00
C ALA A 59 4.69 -7.81 2.95
N GLY A 60 4.03 -6.67 3.16
CA GLY A 60 3.07 -6.15 2.18
C GLY A 60 3.70 -5.87 0.83
N LEU A 61 4.84 -5.20 0.82
CA LEU A 61 5.54 -4.87 -0.43
C LEU A 61 6.09 -6.11 -1.12
N GLU A 62 6.65 -7.05 -0.38
CA GLU A 62 7.16 -8.29 -0.97
C GLU A 62 6.05 -9.08 -1.65
N LEU A 63 4.90 -9.21 -1.00
CA LEU A 63 3.75 -9.88 -1.60
C LEU A 63 3.25 -9.14 -2.84
N ALA A 64 3.13 -7.80 -2.76
CA ALA A 64 2.71 -7.00 -3.91
C ALA A 64 3.65 -7.18 -5.10
N MET A 65 4.96 -7.17 -4.86
CA MET A 65 5.96 -7.35 -5.92
C MET A 65 5.86 -8.75 -6.53
N ASP A 66 5.66 -9.78 -5.71
CA ASP A 66 5.47 -11.15 -6.19
C ASP A 66 4.23 -11.28 -7.09
N LEU A 67 3.13 -10.67 -6.68
CA LEU A 67 1.90 -10.67 -7.47
C LEU A 67 2.09 -9.94 -8.80
N LEU A 68 2.72 -8.77 -8.78
CA LEU A 68 2.99 -8.00 -10.00
C LEU A 68 3.93 -8.71 -10.94
N LYS A 69 4.92 -9.42 -10.41
CA LYS A 69 5.87 -10.19 -11.22
C LYS A 69 5.18 -11.26 -12.05
N ARG A 70 4.08 -11.82 -11.55
CA ARG A 70 3.31 -12.86 -12.26
C ARG A 70 2.37 -12.29 -13.31
N ARG A 71 2.17 -10.97 -13.35
CA ARG A 71 1.28 -10.32 -14.29
C ARG A 71 2.01 -9.95 -15.58
N ARG A 72 1.31 -10.05 -16.69
CA ARG A 72 1.85 -9.70 -18.01
C ARG A 72 1.64 -8.23 -18.37
N ASN A 73 0.83 -7.52 -17.60
CA ASN A 73 0.57 -6.11 -17.84
C ASN A 73 1.89 -5.32 -17.80
N PRO A 74 2.22 -4.52 -18.82
CA PRO A 74 3.50 -3.82 -18.85
C PRO A 74 3.58 -2.68 -17.83
N ASN A 75 2.47 -2.02 -17.55
CA ASN A 75 2.41 -0.92 -16.59
C ASN A 75 1.93 -1.44 -15.24
N LYS A 76 2.80 -1.35 -14.25
CA LYS A 76 2.55 -1.88 -12.91
C LYS A 76 2.66 -0.75 -11.90
N GLN A 77 1.77 -0.74 -10.92
CA GLN A 77 1.80 0.26 -9.86
C GLN A 77 1.20 -0.31 -8.58
N ILE A 78 1.57 0.31 -7.47
CA ILE A 78 1.09 -0.07 -6.15
C ILE A 78 0.39 1.13 -5.53
N PHE A 79 -0.80 0.92 -5.00
CA PHE A 79 -1.48 1.87 -4.14
C PHE A 79 -1.43 1.35 -2.71
N MET A 80 -0.82 2.11 -1.81
CA MET A 80 -0.70 1.75 -0.41
C MET A 80 -1.53 2.70 0.44
N ILE A 81 -2.45 2.14 1.22
CA ILE A 81 -3.27 2.89 2.16
C ILE A 81 -2.80 2.51 3.55
N THR A 82 -2.33 3.48 4.33
CA THR A 82 -1.73 3.18 5.63
C THR A 82 -2.11 4.22 6.68
N ASP A 83 -2.28 3.76 7.92
CA ASP A 83 -2.53 4.61 9.08
C ASP A 83 -1.38 4.59 10.08
N GLY A 84 -0.30 3.87 9.79
CA GLY A 84 0.81 3.74 10.73
C GLY A 84 2.16 3.53 10.08
N LYS A 85 3.20 3.91 10.82
CA LYS A 85 4.59 3.65 10.45
C LYS A 85 4.89 2.15 10.50
N PRO A 86 5.91 1.67 9.77
CA PRO A 86 6.35 0.27 9.90
C PRO A 86 6.90 0.00 11.31
N THR A 87 6.49 -1.12 11.90
CA THR A 87 6.88 -1.50 13.25
C THR A 87 7.35 -2.94 13.37
N CYS A 88 7.28 -3.71 12.28
CA CYS A 88 7.49 -5.15 12.33
C CYS A 88 8.14 -5.64 11.05
N ILE A 89 9.05 -6.59 11.19
CA ILE A 89 9.60 -7.37 10.07
C ILE A 89 9.77 -8.81 10.51
N LYS A 90 9.72 -9.74 9.56
CA LYS A 90 10.00 -11.14 9.82
C LYS A 90 11.51 -11.40 9.77
N ARG A 91 12.03 -12.13 10.76
CA ARG A 91 13.42 -12.56 10.84
C ARG A 91 13.45 -14.07 11.04
N GLY A 92 13.69 -14.83 9.98
CA GLY A 92 13.61 -16.28 10.04
C GLY A 92 12.20 -16.73 10.40
N LYS A 93 12.04 -17.46 11.51
CA LYS A 93 10.75 -17.92 12.01
C LYS A 93 10.12 -16.94 12.99
N ASN A 94 10.85 -15.90 13.40
CA ASN A 94 10.40 -14.94 14.42
C ASN A 94 10.11 -13.59 13.81
N TYR A 95 9.43 -12.75 14.58
CA TYR A 95 9.16 -11.37 14.20
C TYR A 95 9.99 -10.45 15.08
N TYR A 96 10.60 -9.44 14.45
CA TYR A 96 11.19 -8.31 15.14
C TYR A 96 10.15 -7.19 15.15
N LYS A 97 9.86 -6.65 16.34
CA LYS A 97 8.83 -5.62 16.52
C LYS A 97 9.39 -4.49 17.36
N ASN A 98 9.15 -3.26 16.92
CA ASN A 98 9.49 -2.07 17.69
C ASN A 98 8.53 -0.94 17.31
N SER A 99 7.73 -0.53 18.27
CA SER A 99 6.73 0.53 18.10
C SER A 99 7.21 1.91 18.54
N PHE A 100 8.45 2.02 19.06
CA PHE A 100 8.99 3.29 19.54
C PHE A 100 9.64 4.05 18.39
N GLY A 101 9.13 5.26 18.10
CA GLY A 101 9.68 6.13 17.07
C GLY A 101 9.74 5.43 15.71
N LEU A 102 10.79 5.71 14.94
CA LEU A 102 11.10 5.02 13.70
C LEU A 102 12.27 4.08 13.94
N ASP A 103 12.03 2.79 13.87
CA ASP A 103 13.08 1.79 14.02
C ASP A 103 13.95 1.76 12.75
N LYS A 104 15.23 1.99 12.92
CA LYS A 104 16.16 2.13 11.80
C LYS A 104 16.22 0.88 10.93
N MET A 105 16.24 -0.32 11.54
CA MET A 105 16.32 -1.57 10.78
C MET A 105 15.03 -1.82 9.98
N VAL A 106 13.87 -1.63 10.61
CA VAL A 106 12.58 -1.81 9.95
C VAL A 106 12.40 -0.80 8.82
N VAL A 107 12.70 0.46 9.08
CA VAL A 107 12.60 1.53 8.07
C VAL A 107 13.55 1.28 6.91
N ASN A 108 14.81 0.94 7.19
CA ASN A 108 15.79 0.71 6.12
C ASN A 108 15.42 -0.47 5.23
N ARG A 109 14.88 -1.55 5.81
CA ARG A 109 14.37 -2.68 5.03
C ARG A 109 13.23 -2.25 4.10
N THR A 110 12.34 -1.43 4.62
CA THR A 110 11.20 -0.91 3.85
C THR A 110 11.66 0.02 2.72
N LEU A 111 12.60 0.92 3.02
CA LEU A 111 13.16 1.83 2.01
C LEU A 111 13.91 1.08 0.91
N GLY A 112 14.59 -0.02 1.27
CA GLY A 112 15.26 -0.86 0.27
C GLY A 112 14.28 -1.42 -0.76
N LEU A 113 13.08 -1.83 -0.33
CA LEU A 113 12.05 -2.31 -1.25
C LEU A 113 11.47 -1.18 -2.09
N ALA A 114 11.34 0.03 -1.53
CA ALA A 114 10.92 1.20 -2.30
C ALA A 114 11.88 1.49 -3.45
N VAL A 115 13.19 1.42 -3.19
CA VAL A 115 14.22 1.59 -4.22
C VAL A 115 14.13 0.48 -5.27
N LYS A 116 13.92 -0.76 -4.83
CA LYS A 116 13.79 -1.90 -5.75
C LYS A 116 12.59 -1.72 -6.69
N CYS A 117 11.45 -1.29 -6.16
CA CYS A 117 10.28 -0.98 -6.96
C CYS A 117 10.59 0.12 -7.99
N ARG A 118 11.30 1.18 -7.58
CA ARG A 118 11.69 2.24 -8.50
C ARG A 118 12.52 1.68 -9.66
N LYS A 119 13.51 0.84 -9.36
CA LYS A 119 14.36 0.23 -10.38
C LYS A 119 13.59 -0.67 -11.34
N LEU A 120 12.50 -1.28 -10.87
CA LEU A 120 11.63 -2.11 -11.67
C LEU A 120 10.56 -1.32 -12.44
N GLY A 121 10.54 0.00 -12.28
CA GLY A 121 9.54 0.84 -12.91
C GLY A 121 8.16 0.73 -12.28
N ILE A 122 8.09 0.41 -11.00
CA ILE A 122 6.84 0.27 -10.25
C ILE A 122 6.68 1.48 -9.33
N PRO A 123 5.85 2.48 -9.71
CA PRO A 123 5.58 3.59 -8.82
C PRO A 123 4.66 3.17 -7.68
N ILE A 124 4.91 3.73 -6.51
CA ILE A 124 4.08 3.52 -5.32
C ILE A 124 3.42 4.84 -4.96
N THR A 125 2.10 4.84 -4.90
CA THR A 125 1.33 5.97 -4.43
C THR A 125 0.84 5.65 -3.03
N THR A 126 1.22 6.47 -2.06
CA THR A 126 0.90 6.24 -0.64
C THR A 126 -0.16 7.23 -0.18
N PHE A 127 -1.22 6.70 0.41
CA PHE A 127 -2.28 7.48 1.02
C PHE A 127 -2.21 7.31 2.53
N MET A 128 -1.90 8.42 3.22
CA MET A 128 -1.90 8.47 4.67
C MET A 128 -3.29 8.82 5.16
N ILE A 129 -3.86 7.97 6.01
CA ILE A 129 -5.19 8.19 6.59
C ILE A 129 -5.14 8.53 8.08
N ALA A 130 -3.95 8.87 8.57
CA ALA A 130 -3.74 9.33 9.93
C ALA A 130 -2.71 10.46 9.96
N ARG A 131 -2.80 11.35 10.93
CA ARG A 131 -1.82 12.41 11.16
C ARG A 131 -0.91 12.03 12.32
N ASP A 132 0.04 11.17 12.04
CA ASP A 132 1.07 10.75 12.98
C ASP A 132 2.40 11.31 12.47
N PRO A 133 3.16 12.08 13.28
CA PRO A 133 4.43 12.63 12.83
C PRO A 133 5.44 11.58 12.37
N TYR A 134 5.47 10.42 13.01
CA TYR A 134 6.35 9.33 12.61
C TYR A 134 5.93 8.72 11.28
N LEU A 135 4.61 8.55 11.06
CA LEU A 135 4.10 8.10 9.78
C LEU A 135 4.47 9.09 8.67
N MET A 136 4.26 10.36 8.90
CA MET A 136 4.57 11.41 7.92
C MET A 136 6.05 11.44 7.58
N GLN A 137 6.92 11.32 8.59
CA GLN A 137 8.35 11.27 8.39
C GLN A 137 8.77 10.04 7.59
N PHE A 138 8.21 8.88 7.93
CA PHE A 138 8.47 7.65 7.17
C PHE A 138 8.03 7.79 5.72
N VAL A 139 6.81 8.26 5.49
CA VAL A 139 6.25 8.35 4.14
C VAL A 139 7.05 9.32 3.27
N GLU A 140 7.56 10.42 3.86
CA GLU A 140 8.44 11.33 3.13
C GLU A 140 9.71 10.61 2.63
N GLN A 141 10.35 9.83 3.50
CA GLN A 141 11.53 9.06 3.12
C GLN A 141 11.20 7.98 2.08
N PHE A 142 10.09 7.29 2.28
CA PHE A 142 9.63 6.21 1.42
C PHE A 142 9.31 6.72 0.00
N THR A 143 8.61 7.83 -0.07
CA THR A 143 8.22 8.46 -1.33
C THR A 143 9.46 8.95 -2.10
N THR A 144 10.41 9.55 -1.39
CA THR A 144 11.68 9.98 -1.98
C THR A 144 12.46 8.79 -2.52
N ALA A 145 12.56 7.71 -1.74
CA ALA A 145 13.29 6.51 -2.15
C ALA A 145 12.69 5.86 -3.40
N ASN A 146 11.38 5.84 -3.51
CA ASN A 146 10.67 5.25 -4.65
C ASN A 146 10.52 6.21 -5.83
N ASN A 147 10.68 7.50 -5.61
CA ASN A 147 10.29 8.56 -6.57
C ASN A 147 8.80 8.47 -6.91
N GLY A 148 7.99 8.11 -5.95
CA GLY A 148 6.55 7.98 -6.09
C GLY A 148 5.82 9.22 -5.62
N LYS A 149 4.60 9.01 -5.14
CA LYS A 149 3.73 10.08 -4.65
C LYS A 149 3.16 9.73 -3.29
N ALA A 150 2.87 10.75 -2.52
CA ALA A 150 2.19 10.58 -1.24
C ALA A 150 1.10 11.65 -1.10
N PHE A 151 -0.01 11.24 -0.54
CA PHE A 151 -1.13 12.12 -0.27
C PHE A 151 -1.57 11.92 1.16
N TYR A 152 -1.86 13.03 1.82
CA TYR A 152 -2.66 13.00 3.03
C TYR A 152 -4.10 13.20 2.61
N SER A 153 -4.96 12.28 2.99
CA SER A 153 -6.36 12.36 2.63
C SER A 153 -7.23 12.21 3.87
N SER A 154 -8.24 13.07 3.97
CA SER A 154 -9.31 12.81 4.93
C SER A 154 -10.03 11.54 4.50
N LEU A 155 -10.68 10.86 5.45
CA LEU A 155 -11.40 9.63 5.15
C LEU A 155 -12.44 9.82 4.05
N ASP A 156 -13.02 11.02 3.95
CA ASP A 156 -14.06 11.33 2.96
C ASP A 156 -13.52 11.55 1.56
N GLY A 157 -12.29 12.07 1.43
CA GLY A 157 -11.71 12.39 0.13
C GLY A 157 -10.86 11.28 -0.48
N LEU A 158 -10.63 10.18 0.25
CA LEU A 158 -9.68 9.15 -0.14
C LEU A 158 -10.00 8.52 -1.51
N GLY A 159 -11.25 8.14 -1.73
CA GLY A 159 -11.63 7.47 -2.98
C GLY A 159 -11.44 8.34 -4.21
N SER A 160 -11.78 9.63 -4.12
CA SER A 160 -11.61 10.56 -5.22
C SER A 160 -10.14 10.75 -5.58
N SER A 161 -9.29 10.95 -4.58
CA SER A 161 -7.84 11.11 -4.79
C SER A 161 -7.23 9.87 -5.44
N LEU A 162 -7.62 8.68 -4.99
CA LEU A 162 -7.11 7.42 -5.53
C LEU A 162 -7.47 7.24 -7.00
N PHE A 163 -8.73 7.53 -7.38
CA PHE A 163 -9.17 7.42 -8.77
C PHE A 163 -8.43 8.38 -9.70
N MET A 164 -8.24 9.60 -9.25
CA MET A 164 -7.51 10.58 -10.05
C MET A 164 -6.07 10.13 -10.31
N ASP A 165 -5.39 9.61 -9.30
CA ASP A 165 -4.02 9.15 -9.45
C ASP A 165 -3.93 7.94 -10.40
N TYR A 166 -4.84 6.99 -10.31
CA TYR A 166 -4.90 5.83 -11.20
C TYR A 166 -5.04 6.26 -12.66
N ARG A 167 -5.98 7.17 -12.95
CA ARG A 167 -6.19 7.68 -14.30
C ARG A 167 -4.97 8.41 -14.85
N LYS A 168 -4.30 9.19 -14.01
CA LYS A 168 -3.09 9.91 -14.39
C LYS A 168 -1.97 8.95 -14.75
N ASN A 169 -1.74 7.94 -13.96
CA ASN A 169 -0.71 6.94 -14.20
C ASN A 169 -1.03 6.11 -15.44
N LYS A 170 -2.30 5.79 -15.67
CA LYS A 170 -2.75 5.05 -16.84
C LYS A 170 -2.47 5.82 -18.13
N LYS A 171 -2.71 7.13 -18.14
CA LYS A 171 -2.40 7.99 -19.28
C LYS A 171 -0.90 8.06 -19.57
N ARG A 172 -0.08 8.10 -18.53
CA ARG A 172 1.38 8.13 -18.67
C ARG A 172 1.95 6.84 -19.24
N GLY A 173 1.30 5.73 -18.99
CA GLY A 173 1.73 4.41 -19.40
C GLY A 173 1.51 4.09 -20.87
N ARG A 174 1.04 5.05 -21.64
CA ARG A 174 0.81 4.87 -23.08
C ARG A 174 2.00 5.32 -23.89
#